data_14e2658d02c695f13b524109274646c4
#
_entry.id   14e2658d02c695f13b524109274646c4
#
_cell.length_a   1.000
_cell.length_b   1.000
_cell.length_c   1.000
_cell.angle_alpha   90.00
_cell.angle_beta   90.00
_cell.angle_gamma   90.00
#
_symmetry.space_group_name_H-M   'P 1'
#
loop_
_entity.id
_entity.type
_entity.pdbx_description
1 polymer ?
#
loop_
_entity_poly.entity_id
_entity_poly.type
_entity_poly.pdbx_seq_one_letter_code
_entity_poly.pdbx_strand_id
1 'polypeptide(L)'
;RDIPGYFLNYQAQARDIINAVGADNVRLQFDLYHCQIMEGDLAAHMREYIDITAHMQIAGTPGRHEPNIGEVNYPYLFGLMDELGYDGWVGCEYRPKEDTNSGLGWMKQL
;
A
#
# COMPACT_ATOMS: atom_id res chain seq x y z
N ARG A 1 10.76 -4.67 -8.61
CA ARG A 1 10.98 -5.81 -9.53
C ARG A 1 9.91 -5.90 -10.62
N ASP A 2 8.66 -5.47 -10.34
CA ASP A 2 7.54 -5.57 -11.30
C ASP A 2 7.76 -4.68 -12.53
N ILE A 3 8.38 -3.53 -12.32
CA ILE A 3 8.73 -2.58 -13.38
C ILE A 3 10.19 -2.19 -13.21
N PRO A 4 11.14 -2.99 -13.74
CA PRO A 4 12.56 -2.68 -13.61
C PRO A 4 12.90 -1.30 -14.17
N GLY A 5 13.68 -0.53 -13.40
CA GLY A 5 14.07 0.82 -13.79
C GLY A 5 13.01 1.90 -13.55
N TYR A 6 11.93 1.59 -12.84
CA TYR A 6 10.92 2.59 -12.48
C TYR A 6 11.51 3.68 -11.59
N PHE A 7 11.24 4.95 -11.92
CA PHE A 7 11.89 6.09 -11.28
C PHE A 7 11.55 6.20 -9.79
N LEU A 8 10.27 6.17 -9.43
CA LEU A 8 9.79 6.33 -8.06
C LEU A 8 9.57 4.95 -7.42
N ASN A 9 10.51 4.50 -6.60
CA ASN A 9 10.46 3.15 -6.03
C ASN A 9 10.67 3.06 -4.52
N TYR A 10 10.97 4.16 -3.85
CA TYR A 10 11.11 4.22 -2.38
C TYR A 10 10.26 5.33 -1.77
N GLN A 11 9.73 5.10 -0.56
CA GLN A 11 8.89 6.07 0.12
C GLN A 11 9.63 7.37 0.47
N ALA A 12 10.88 7.27 0.89
CA ALA A 12 11.72 8.43 1.18
C ALA A 12 11.90 9.35 -0.04
N GLN A 13 12.03 8.77 -1.22
CA GLN A 13 12.13 9.50 -2.49
C GLN A 13 10.85 10.30 -2.75
N ALA A 14 9.68 9.71 -2.49
CA ALA A 14 8.40 10.40 -2.63
C ALA A 14 8.29 11.58 -1.66
N ARG A 15 8.71 11.41 -0.40
CA ARG A 15 8.74 12.51 0.58
C ARG A 15 9.62 13.65 0.12
N ASP A 16 10.80 13.35 -0.40
CA ASP A 16 11.72 14.37 -0.90
C ASP A 16 11.12 15.18 -2.06
N ILE A 17 10.43 14.49 -2.97
CA ILE A 17 9.75 15.15 -4.11
C ILE A 17 8.59 16.03 -3.60
N ILE A 18 7.77 15.53 -2.70
CA ILE A 18 6.64 16.28 -2.11
C ILE A 18 7.15 17.55 -1.42
N ASN A 19 8.22 17.43 -0.63
CA ASN A 19 8.84 18.56 0.05
C ASN A 19 9.43 19.56 -0.94
N ALA A 20 10.06 19.09 -2.00
CA ALA A 20 10.65 19.95 -3.03
C ALA A 20 9.59 20.73 -3.83
N VAL A 21 8.44 20.11 -4.10
CA VAL A 21 7.30 20.76 -4.77
C VAL A 21 6.71 21.85 -3.87
N GLY A 22 6.58 21.61 -2.56
CA GLY A 22 6.10 22.59 -1.58
C GLY A 22 4.63 22.97 -1.71
N ALA A 23 3.82 22.22 -2.47
CA ALA A 23 2.39 22.48 -2.63
C ALA A 23 1.58 21.57 -1.70
N ASP A 24 0.50 22.12 -1.11
CA ASP A 24 -0.33 21.40 -0.15
C ASP A 24 -1.16 20.28 -0.77
N ASN A 25 -1.37 20.32 -2.09
CA ASN A 25 -2.20 19.34 -2.83
C ASN A 25 -1.40 18.20 -3.45
N VAL A 26 -0.11 18.09 -3.18
CA VAL A 26 0.73 16.95 -3.61
C VAL A 26 0.94 16.03 -2.43
N ARG A 27 0.38 14.82 -2.50
CA ARG A 27 0.37 13.85 -1.42
C ARG A 27 0.84 12.49 -1.92
N LEU A 28 1.14 11.60 -0.98
CA LEU A 28 1.59 10.24 -1.27
C LEU A 28 0.39 9.32 -1.52
N GLN A 29 0.46 8.54 -2.60
CA GLN A 29 -0.27 7.28 -2.72
C GLN A 29 0.67 6.18 -2.20
N PHE A 30 0.37 5.67 -1.01
CA PHE A 30 1.16 4.64 -0.36
C PHE A 30 0.67 3.27 -0.81
N ASP A 31 1.45 2.61 -1.66
CA ASP A 31 1.14 1.26 -2.14
C ASP A 31 1.86 0.23 -1.27
N LEU A 32 1.08 -0.53 -0.48
CA LEU A 32 1.64 -1.50 0.46
C LEU A 32 2.28 -2.68 -0.24
N TYR A 33 1.75 -3.08 -1.41
CA TYR A 33 2.36 -4.14 -2.19
C TYR A 33 3.77 -3.75 -2.67
N HIS A 34 3.90 -2.59 -3.31
CA HIS A 34 5.20 -2.12 -3.81
C HIS A 34 6.16 -1.81 -2.68
N CYS A 35 5.70 -1.25 -1.58
CA CYS A 35 6.52 -1.02 -0.40
C CYS A 35 7.07 -2.34 0.16
N GLN A 36 6.25 -3.39 0.26
CA GLN A 36 6.70 -4.69 0.72
C GLN A 36 7.77 -5.28 -0.22
N ILE A 37 7.59 -5.17 -1.52
CA ILE A 37 8.55 -5.69 -2.51
C ILE A 37 9.90 -4.96 -2.43
N MET A 38 9.86 -3.64 -2.28
CA MET A 38 11.06 -2.80 -2.37
C MET A 38 11.76 -2.56 -1.04
N GLU A 39 11.01 -2.45 0.05
CA GLU A 39 11.53 -2.02 1.34
C GLU A 39 11.17 -2.97 2.48
N GLY A 40 9.97 -3.55 2.50
CA GLY A 40 9.44 -4.27 3.64
C GLY A 40 9.07 -3.34 4.80
N ASP A 41 9.04 -3.88 6.01
CA ASP A 41 8.80 -3.11 7.25
C ASP A 41 7.56 -2.20 7.17
N LEU A 42 6.45 -2.76 6.68
CA LEU A 42 5.25 -1.99 6.32
C LEU A 42 4.69 -1.14 7.46
N ALA A 43 4.61 -1.71 8.67
CA ALA A 43 4.04 -0.99 9.82
C ALA A 43 4.87 0.26 10.16
N ALA A 44 6.20 0.14 10.17
CA ALA A 44 7.10 1.26 10.42
C ALA A 44 6.98 2.33 9.35
N HIS A 45 6.95 1.93 8.07
CA HIS A 45 6.79 2.87 6.96
C HIS A 45 5.41 3.56 6.97
N MET A 46 4.34 2.84 7.30
CA MET A 46 3.02 3.45 7.45
C MET A 46 3.03 4.55 8.54
N ARG A 47 3.64 4.27 9.69
CA ARG A 47 3.76 5.26 10.77
C ARG A 47 4.57 6.47 10.34
N GLU A 48 5.65 6.25 9.62
CA GLU A 48 6.57 7.31 9.17
C GLU A 48 5.93 8.24 8.13
N TYR A 49 5.13 7.69 7.20
CA TYR A 49 4.61 8.43 6.06
C TYR A 49 3.11 8.75 6.12
N ILE A 50 2.43 8.43 7.22
CA ILE A 50 0.98 8.67 7.33
C ILE A 50 0.63 10.15 7.18
N ASP A 51 1.48 11.04 7.65
CA ASP A 51 1.28 12.48 7.59
C ASP A 51 1.19 13.05 6.17
N ILE A 52 1.79 12.38 5.19
CA ILE A 52 1.76 12.80 3.78
C ILE A 52 0.91 11.89 2.89
N THR A 53 0.30 10.84 3.44
CA THR A 53 -0.47 9.84 2.69
C THR A 53 -1.92 10.29 2.52
N ALA A 54 -2.38 10.33 1.27
CA ALA A 54 -3.77 10.65 0.92
C ALA A 54 -4.54 9.43 0.40
N HIS A 55 -3.85 8.40 -0.06
CA HIS A 55 -4.45 7.18 -0.60
C HIS A 55 -3.54 5.99 -0.33
N MET A 56 -4.15 4.84 -0.05
CA MET A 56 -3.42 3.57 0.10
C MET A 56 -3.88 2.55 -0.92
N GLN A 57 -2.95 1.69 -1.37
CA GLN A 57 -3.27 0.55 -2.24
C GLN A 57 -2.73 -0.74 -1.66
N ILE A 58 -3.43 -1.84 -1.94
CA ILE A 58 -3.10 -3.17 -1.41
C ILE A 58 -3.16 -4.25 -2.48
N ALA A 59 -2.32 -5.27 -2.30
CA ALA A 59 -2.36 -6.55 -3.00
C ALA A 59 -1.61 -7.58 -2.17
N GLY A 60 -1.89 -8.85 -2.39
CA GLY A 60 -1.15 -9.95 -1.75
C GLY A 60 0.27 -10.06 -2.30
N THR A 61 1.24 -10.26 -1.42
CA THR A 61 2.65 -10.41 -1.77
C THR A 61 3.08 -11.85 -1.50
N PRO A 62 3.85 -12.51 -2.38
CA PRO A 62 4.60 -11.95 -3.52
C PRO A 62 3.88 -11.97 -4.88
N GLY A 63 2.73 -12.64 -5.00
CA GLY A 63 2.10 -12.91 -6.30
C GLY A 63 1.25 -11.79 -6.87
N ARG A 64 1.00 -10.73 -6.11
CA ARG A 64 0.10 -9.62 -6.45
C ARG A 64 -1.35 -10.08 -6.66
N HIS A 65 -1.77 -11.06 -5.88
CA HIS A 65 -3.13 -11.62 -5.88
C HIS A 65 -4.00 -10.94 -4.82
N GLU A 66 -5.12 -11.57 -4.48
CA GLU A 66 -6.03 -11.10 -3.43
C GLU A 66 -5.27 -10.81 -2.13
N PRO A 67 -5.65 -9.78 -1.35
CA PRO A 67 -4.90 -9.37 -0.16
C PRO A 67 -4.78 -10.44 0.94
N ASN A 68 -5.68 -11.42 0.98
CA ASN A 68 -5.61 -12.53 1.94
C ASN A 68 -4.66 -13.66 1.48
N ILE A 69 -4.07 -13.55 0.31
CA ILE A 69 -3.14 -14.55 -0.23
C ILE A 69 -1.71 -14.00 -0.12
N GLY A 70 -0.85 -14.73 0.59
CA GLY A 70 0.56 -14.40 0.68
C GLY A 70 1.03 -14.03 2.08
N GLU A 71 2.08 -13.24 2.15
CA GLU A 71 2.89 -13.03 3.35
C GLU A 71 2.49 -11.81 4.19
N VAL A 72 1.60 -10.95 3.70
CA VAL A 72 1.23 -9.71 4.39
C VAL A 72 0.01 -9.94 5.27
N ASN A 73 0.11 -9.52 6.53
CA ASN A 73 -0.99 -9.57 7.48
C ASN A 73 -1.86 -8.31 7.38
N TYR A 74 -2.75 -8.27 6.41
CA TYR A 74 -3.63 -7.11 6.21
C TYR A 74 -4.61 -6.84 7.36
N PRO A 75 -5.19 -7.83 8.06
CA PRO A 75 -5.99 -7.53 9.25
C PRO A 75 -5.23 -6.68 10.29
N TYR A 76 -3.97 -6.99 10.53
CA TYR A 76 -3.12 -6.19 11.41
C TYR A 76 -2.91 -4.77 10.85
N LEU A 77 -2.61 -4.65 9.57
CA LEU A 77 -2.35 -3.35 8.94
C LEU A 77 -3.59 -2.47 8.87
N PHE A 78 -4.78 -3.05 8.68
CA PHE A 78 -6.03 -2.29 8.74
C PHE A 78 -6.30 -1.76 10.15
N GLY A 79 -6.03 -2.56 11.18
CA GLY A 79 -6.06 -2.07 12.57
C GLY A 79 -5.10 -0.93 12.81
N LEU A 80 -3.91 -1.00 12.23
CA LEU A 80 -2.92 0.08 12.30
C LEU A 80 -3.39 1.35 11.58
N MET A 81 -4.04 1.22 10.42
CA MET A 81 -4.64 2.37 9.72
C MET A 81 -5.64 3.10 10.61
N ASP A 82 -6.51 2.35 11.31
CA ASP A 82 -7.46 2.92 12.25
C ASP A 82 -6.76 3.61 13.43
N GLU A 83 -5.76 2.97 14.01
CA GLU A 83 -4.95 3.53 15.10
C GLU A 83 -4.28 4.85 14.69
N LEU A 84 -3.78 4.93 13.45
CA LEU A 84 -3.13 6.12 12.91
C LEU A 84 -4.11 7.22 12.46
N GLY A 85 -5.42 6.96 12.52
CA GLY A 85 -6.44 7.92 12.11
C GLY A 85 -6.58 8.10 10.61
N TYR A 86 -6.16 7.09 9.82
CA TYR A 86 -6.34 7.15 8.38
C TYR A 86 -7.82 7.10 8.02
N ASP A 87 -8.30 8.10 7.30
CA ASP A 87 -9.71 8.27 6.89
C ASP A 87 -9.91 8.22 5.37
N GLY A 88 -8.86 7.92 4.62
CA GLY A 88 -8.91 7.82 3.17
C GLY A 88 -9.40 6.46 2.66
N TRP A 89 -9.30 6.28 1.36
CA TRP A 89 -9.67 5.03 0.70
C TRP A 89 -8.50 4.05 0.65
N VAL A 90 -8.83 2.76 0.62
CA VAL A 90 -7.89 1.68 0.35
C VAL A 90 -8.27 1.05 -0.98
N GLY A 91 -7.51 1.36 -2.01
CA GLY A 91 -7.68 0.79 -3.34
C GLY A 91 -7.11 -0.63 -3.41
N CYS A 92 -7.82 -1.51 -4.13
CA CYS A 92 -7.39 -2.89 -4.31
C CYS A 92 -6.89 -3.07 -5.74
N GLU A 93 -5.58 -3.10 -5.91
CA GLU A 93 -4.97 -3.23 -7.23
C GLU A 93 -4.18 -4.53 -7.31
N TYR A 94 -4.89 -5.61 -7.59
CA TYR A 94 -4.30 -6.94 -7.67
C TYR A 94 -4.75 -7.70 -8.91
N ARG A 95 -4.05 -8.78 -9.20
CA ARG A 95 -4.40 -9.74 -10.26
C ARG A 95 -5.12 -10.92 -9.62
N PRO A 96 -6.42 -11.10 -9.87
CA PRO A 96 -7.13 -12.24 -9.30
C PRO A 96 -6.40 -13.54 -9.61
N LYS A 97 -6.30 -14.42 -8.61
CA LYS A 97 -5.62 -15.70 -8.80
C LYS A 97 -6.37 -16.60 -9.78
N GLU A 98 -7.69 -16.54 -9.73
CA GLU A 98 -8.59 -17.24 -10.66
C GLU A 98 -9.40 -16.20 -11.44
N ASP A 99 -10.54 -15.75 -10.89
CA ASP A 99 -11.37 -14.68 -11.44
C ASP A 99 -11.78 -13.69 -10.35
N THR A 100 -12.18 -12.50 -10.74
CA THR A 100 -12.48 -11.42 -9.79
C THR A 100 -13.59 -11.82 -8.83
N ASN A 101 -14.70 -12.36 -9.33
CA ASN A 101 -15.88 -12.62 -8.50
C ASN A 101 -15.63 -13.72 -7.47
N SER A 102 -14.98 -14.81 -7.85
CA SER A 102 -14.69 -15.91 -6.93
C SER A 102 -13.71 -15.50 -5.83
N GLY A 103 -12.85 -14.52 -6.11
CA GLY A 103 -11.84 -14.03 -5.19
C GLY A 103 -12.33 -13.01 -4.15
N LEU A 104 -13.50 -12.39 -4.32
CA LEU A 104 -13.94 -11.27 -3.46
C LEU A 104 -14.29 -11.66 -2.01
N GLY A 105 -14.34 -12.94 -1.70
CA GLY A 105 -14.65 -13.42 -0.34
C GLY A 105 -13.72 -12.91 0.75
N TRP A 106 -12.51 -12.49 0.42
CA TRP A 106 -11.54 -11.96 1.37
C TRP A 106 -12.05 -10.75 2.14
N MET A 107 -12.89 -9.92 1.53
CA MET A 107 -13.44 -8.72 2.19
C MET A 107 -14.29 -9.04 3.41
N LYS A 108 -14.87 -10.24 3.48
CA LYS A 108 -15.69 -10.69 4.61
C LYS A 108 -14.84 -11.24 5.78
N GLN A 109 -13.56 -11.44 5.56
CA GLN A 109 -12.64 -12.01 6.54
C GLN A 109 -11.85 -10.94 7.31
N LEU A 110 -12.07 -9.70 6.99
CA LEU A 110 -11.35 -8.57 7.57
C LEU A 110 -12.17 -7.88 8.67
#